data_0323c48e94993199a023d2e1852d1b0b
#
_entry.id   0323c48e94993199a023d2e1852d1b0b
#
_cell.length_a   1.000
_cell.length_b   1.000
_cell.length_c   1.000
_cell.angle_alpha   90.00
_cell.angle_beta   90.00
_cell.angle_gamma   90.00
#
_symmetry.space_group_name_H-M   'P 1'
#
loop_
_entity.id
_entity.type
_entity.pdbx_description
1 polymer ?
#
loop_
_entity_poly.entity_id
_entity_poly.type
_entity_poly.pdbx_seq_one_letter_code
_entity_poly.pdbx_strand_id
1 'polypeptide(L)' 'MKKTKKDFELELIYNELFDKMVELVLRYNEPQIVASTMMAQAMRLYKTVFKHEGEFKEVIETIMKQSKNIKPFNHQTLH' A
#
# COMPACT_ATOMS: atom_id res chain seq x y z
N MET A 1 -5.45 12.28 -22.02
CA MET A 1 -5.10 13.08 -20.84
C MET A 1 -3.62 12.99 -20.54
N LYS A 2 -2.98 14.11 -20.30
CA LYS A 2 -1.57 14.12 -19.93
C LYS A 2 -1.42 13.76 -18.45
N LYS A 3 -0.45 12.93 -18.14
CA LYS A 3 -0.12 12.63 -16.75
C LYS A 3 0.54 13.83 -16.11
N THR A 4 0.16 14.11 -14.88
CA THR A 4 0.80 15.17 -14.09
C THR A 4 2.09 14.64 -13.48
N LYS A 5 2.89 15.57 -12.95
CA LYS A 5 4.10 15.21 -12.20
C LYS A 5 3.76 14.27 -11.04
N LYS A 6 2.64 14.54 -10.35
CA LYS A 6 2.20 13.67 -9.24
C LYS A 6 1.82 12.28 -9.69
N ASP A 7 1.22 12.16 -10.89
CA ASP A 7 0.88 10.85 -11.43
C ASP A 7 2.13 10.01 -11.69
N PHE A 8 3.19 10.63 -12.22
CA PHE A 8 4.47 9.95 -12.42
C PHE A 8 5.10 9.55 -11.09
N GLU A 9 5.06 10.44 -10.11
CA GLU A 9 5.59 10.14 -8.78
C GLU A 9 4.84 8.97 -8.13
N LEU A 10 3.52 8.93 -8.26
CA LEU A 10 2.71 7.83 -7.75
C LEU A 10 3.10 6.50 -8.39
N GLU A 11 3.32 6.50 -9.70
CA GLU A 11 3.74 5.29 -10.39
C GLU A 11 5.12 4.82 -9.91
N LEU A 12 6.05 5.75 -9.75
CA LEU A 12 7.38 5.40 -9.26
C LEU A 12 7.33 4.83 -7.84
N ILE A 13 6.58 5.48 -6.96
CA ILE A 13 6.42 5.01 -5.58
C ILE A 13 5.77 3.63 -5.57
N TYR A 14 4.70 3.47 -6.34
CA TYR A 14 4.01 2.20 -6.43
C TYR A 14 4.95 1.09 -6.88
N ASN A 15 5.72 1.36 -7.94
CA ASN A 15 6.62 0.35 -8.49
C ASN A 15 7.74 -0.02 -7.53
N GLU A 16 8.31 0.96 -6.84
CA GLU A 16 9.37 0.69 -5.86
C GLU A 16 8.84 -0.14 -4.68
N LEU A 17 7.67 0.23 -4.17
CA LEU A 17 7.05 -0.52 -3.08
C LEU A 17 6.67 -1.92 -3.53
N PHE A 18 6.13 -2.05 -4.74
CA PHE A 18 5.77 -3.35 -5.30
C PHE A 18 6.99 -4.26 -5.43
N ASP A 19 8.08 -3.73 -6.00
CA ASP A 19 9.30 -4.51 -6.17
C ASP A 19 9.84 -5.01 -4.83
N LYS A 20 9.84 -4.14 -3.82
CA LYS A 20 10.31 -4.52 -2.49
C LYS A 20 9.38 -5.54 -1.84
N MET A 21 8.08 -5.37 -2.02
CA MET A 21 7.10 -6.31 -1.51
C MET A 21 7.33 -7.70 -2.09
N VAL A 22 7.48 -7.79 -3.42
CA VAL A 22 7.72 -9.07 -4.09
C VAL A 22 9.01 -9.70 -3.60
N GLU A 23 10.08 -8.90 -3.49
CA GLU A 23 11.36 -9.38 -2.96
C GLU A 23 11.20 -10.02 -1.59
N LEU A 24 10.47 -9.35 -0.69
CA LEU A 24 10.28 -9.84 0.68
C LEU A 24 9.40 -11.09 0.71
N VAL A 25 8.35 -11.13 -0.11
CA VAL A 25 7.49 -12.31 -0.20
C VAL A 25 8.29 -13.53 -0.68
N LEU A 26 9.12 -13.34 -1.70
CA LEU A 26 9.93 -14.43 -2.23
C LEU A 26 11.00 -14.88 -1.25
N ARG A 27 11.60 -13.91 -0.52
CA ARG A 27 12.67 -14.22 0.43
C ARG A 27 12.16 -15.00 1.63
N TYR A 28 11.04 -14.58 2.20
CA TYR A 28 10.54 -15.13 3.45
C TYR A 28 9.41 -16.14 3.24
N ASN A 29 8.83 -16.18 2.05
CA ASN A 29 7.72 -17.06 1.71
C ASN A 29 6.53 -16.93 2.69
N GLU A 30 6.25 -15.70 3.13
CA GLU A 30 5.16 -15.41 4.04
C GLU A 30 4.43 -14.14 3.62
N PRO A 31 3.62 -14.22 2.54
CA PRO A 31 2.97 -13.03 1.99
C PRO A 31 2.04 -12.34 2.97
N GLN A 32 1.36 -13.10 3.83
CA GLN A 32 0.43 -12.52 4.80
C GLN A 32 1.18 -11.69 5.85
N ILE A 33 2.32 -12.16 6.30
CA ILE A 33 3.13 -11.40 7.25
C ILE A 33 3.68 -10.13 6.61
N VAL A 34 4.15 -10.24 5.36
CA VAL A 34 4.62 -9.05 4.64
C VAL A 34 3.50 -8.03 4.51
N ALA A 35 2.29 -8.46 4.11
CA ALA A 35 1.15 -7.56 3.97
C ALA A 35 0.79 -6.90 5.30
N SER A 36 0.74 -7.68 6.39
CA SER A 36 0.40 -7.15 7.71
C SER A 36 1.43 -6.13 8.19
N THR A 37 2.71 -6.39 7.93
CA THR A 37 3.77 -5.47 8.29
C THR A 37 3.68 -4.18 7.49
N MET A 38 3.39 -4.27 6.20
CA MET A 38 3.19 -3.10 5.36
C MET A 38 2.03 -2.24 5.86
N MET A 39 0.91 -2.88 6.23
CA MET A 39 -0.24 -2.17 6.79
C MET A 39 0.13 -1.45 8.08
N ALA A 40 0.84 -2.12 8.97
CA ALA A 40 1.24 -1.52 10.24
C ALA A 40 2.12 -0.28 10.01
N GLN A 41 3.07 -0.37 9.09
CA GLN A 41 3.93 0.76 8.79
C GLN A 41 3.17 1.90 8.12
N ALA A 42 2.25 1.57 7.22
CA ALA A 42 1.42 2.57 6.57
C ALA A 42 0.58 3.34 7.59
N MET A 43 -0.01 2.63 8.54
CA MET A 43 -0.81 3.26 9.59
C MET A 43 0.04 4.17 10.47
N ARG A 44 1.26 3.74 10.80
CA ARG A 44 2.18 4.58 11.57
C ARG A 44 2.54 5.86 10.82
N LEU A 45 2.76 5.74 9.51
CA LEU A 45 3.08 6.91 8.71
C LEU A 45 1.89 7.87 8.66
N TYR A 46 0.68 7.37 8.48
CA TYR A 46 -0.52 8.22 8.54
C TYR A 46 -0.62 8.95 9.88
N LYS A 47 -0.39 8.26 10.98
CA LYS A 47 -0.42 8.89 12.31
C LYS A 47 0.68 9.93 12.48
N THR A 48 1.78 9.77 11.78
CA THR A 48 2.87 10.74 11.81
C THR A 48 2.48 12.03 11.08
N VAL A 49 1.82 11.91 9.93
CA VAL A 49 1.49 13.08 9.10
C VAL A 49 0.17 13.74 9.48
N PHE A 50 -0.79 12.99 10.00
CA PHE A 50 -2.07 13.56 10.43
C PHE A 50 -2.02 13.87 11.92
N LYS A 51 -2.23 15.15 12.25
CA LYS A 51 -2.14 15.62 13.64
C LYS A 51 -3.41 15.37 14.43
N HIS A 52 -4.54 15.15 13.73
CA HIS A 52 -5.83 14.96 14.37
C HIS A 52 -6.32 13.53 14.13
N GLU A 53 -6.77 12.91 15.21
CA GLU A 53 -7.29 11.53 15.15
C GLU A 53 -8.45 11.39 14.16
N GLY A 54 -9.27 12.43 14.04
CA GLY A 54 -10.38 12.44 13.09
C GLY A 54 -9.94 12.29 11.65
N GLU A 55 -8.84 12.94 11.27
CA GLU A 55 -8.30 12.83 9.91
C GLU A 55 -7.80 11.42 9.64
N PHE A 56 -7.10 10.83 10.60
CA PHE A 56 -6.63 9.47 10.49
C PHE A 56 -7.78 8.48 10.29
N LYS A 57 -8.81 8.58 11.14
CA LYS A 57 -9.99 7.71 11.03
C LYS A 57 -10.66 7.85 9.69
N GLU A 58 -10.82 9.09 9.20
CA GLU A 58 -11.47 9.33 7.92
C GLU A 58 -10.72 8.66 6.77
N VAL A 59 -9.39 8.75 6.76
CA VAL A 59 -8.58 8.11 5.72
C VAL A 59 -8.73 6.59 5.79
N ILE A 60 -8.65 6.01 6.98
CA ILE A 60 -8.78 4.56 7.13
C ILE A 60 -10.17 4.09 6.68
N GLU A 61 -11.23 4.80 7.07
CA GLU A 61 -12.58 4.47 6.64
C GLU A 61 -12.74 4.54 5.12
N THR A 62 -12.16 5.57 4.51
CA THR A 62 -12.20 5.71 3.05
C THR A 62 -11.52 4.53 2.37
N ILE A 63 -10.35 4.14 2.87
CA ILE A 63 -9.61 2.99 2.33
C ILE A 63 -10.44 1.72 2.46
N MET A 64 -11.07 1.52 3.61
CA MET A 64 -11.90 0.33 3.83
C MET A 64 -13.11 0.29 2.91
N LYS A 65 -13.74 1.43 2.67
CA LYS A 65 -14.87 1.50 1.74
C LYS A 65 -14.47 1.16 0.32
N GLN A 66 -13.25 1.52 -0.08
CA GLN A 66 -12.74 1.24 -1.42
C GLN A 66 -12.16 -0.15 -1.56
N SER A 67 -12.02 -0.88 -0.45
CA SER A 67 -11.36 -2.19 -0.47
C SER A 67 -12.06 -3.20 -1.38
N LYS A 68 -13.39 -3.08 -1.53
CA LYS A 68 -14.15 -3.97 -2.40
C LYS A 68 -13.76 -3.86 -3.87
N ASN A 69 -13.11 -2.77 -4.25
CA ASN A 69 -12.66 -2.55 -5.62
C ASN A 69 -11.25 -3.06 -5.85
N ILE A 70 -10.58 -3.51 -4.80
CA ILE A 70 -9.21 -4.01 -4.90
C ILE A 70 -9.23 -5.45 -5.39
N LYS A 71 -8.47 -5.70 -6.45
CA LYS A 71 -8.35 -7.05 -7.00
C LYS A 71 -7.06 -7.67 -6.53
N PRO A 72 -7.08 -8.97 -6.18
CA PRO A 72 -5.84 -9.64 -5.78
C PRO A 72 -4.86 -9.71 -6.95
N PHE A 73 -3.58 -9.83 -6.61
CA PHE A 73 -2.56 -10.09 -7.62
C PHE A 73 -2.77 -11.46 -8.23
N ASN A 74 -2.34 -11.61 -9.48
CA ASN A 74 -2.28 -12.92 -10.10
C ASN A 74 -1.33 -13.80 -9.28
N HIS A 75 -1.72 -15.06 -9.08
CA HIS A 75 -0.91 -16.02 -8.32
C HIS A 75 0.53 -16.09 -8.80
N GLN A 76 0.74 -15.96 -10.11
CA GLN A 76 2.07 -16.03 -10.71
C GLN A 76 2.95 -14.85 -10.34
N THR A 77 2.36 -13.72 -9.97
CA THR A 77 3.11 -12.53 -9.59
C THR A 77 3.94 -12.76 -8.33
N LEU A 78 3.44 -13.59 -7.41
CA LEU A 78 4.06 -13.84 -6.12
C LEU A 78 4.84 -15.17 -6.06
N HIS A 79 4.93 -15.84 -7.17
CA HIS A 79 5.67 -17.08 -7.31
C HIS A 79 6.62 -16.96 -8.52
#